data_924f65bb5f7ce5af50146895e77af017
#
_entry.id   924f65bb5f7ce5af50146895e77af017
#
_cell.length_a   1.000
_cell.length_b   1.000
_cell.length_c   1.000
_cell.angle_alpha   90.00
_cell.angle_beta   90.00
_cell.angle_gamma   90.00
#
_symmetry.space_group_name_H-M   'P 1'
#
loop_
_entity.id
_entity.type
_entity.pdbx_description
1 polymer ?
#
loop_
_entity_poly.entity_id
_entity_poly.type
_entity_poly.pdbx_seq_one_letter_code
_entity_poly.pdbx_strand_id
1 'polypeptide(L)'
;MTKHLTLLLIINSIFAQDHWETAVFANDYWRYLVPNAEPDTNWNGEYFDDSDWNQGPGGFGYGDGDDGTIINQTLSVYFRTTFNVEEITKLTSAIISADYDDGFIAYLNGNEVARSYNLPEPGTFVPFDFATYYDHEASLYNGGLPESIIIDSLSLDSILIDGPNVFAVQLHNVSTSSSDLSGNFYLTFGISDDSQFYSEPPSWFLEPVIYDQSHLPIIMIDTYGADIPDEPRISAYMGIINNESGTNNVNDNFNDYDGHITIERRGNSSQWNDKTPYRFETVDEDGENNNVELLGMPEENDWVLYAPWQDKTMIRNVLIYQLSNDIDRYASRTQFVELFLNNEYKGVYVLMEKIKRDNNRIDISKLNPDEIEGDDLTGGYVLKFDWYYTGDNLGGFESEYDGNTYNYHYPKPSDIVPEQEEYIQNYIFEFEDIMLSDDYTNDLTGYPTMMNVESFVDFILLQELAKNVDAYRLSTYIYKDKESIDNRITAGPIWDFNHGFGNCDYGE
;
A
#
# COMPACT_ATOMS: atom_id res chain seq x y z
N MET A 1 33.13 -8.17 15.02
CA MET A 1 32.38 -9.43 14.96
C MET A 1 31.10 -9.09 14.22
N THR A 2 31.17 -9.12 12.93
CA THR A 2 30.05 -8.83 12.02
C THR A 2 29.05 -9.98 12.13
N LYS A 3 27.94 -9.76 12.79
CA LYS A 3 26.79 -10.65 12.70
C LYS A 3 26.09 -10.31 11.38
N HIS A 4 26.39 -11.05 10.34
CA HIS A 4 25.49 -11.15 9.20
C HIS A 4 24.17 -11.71 9.74
N LEU A 5 23.18 -10.83 9.88
CA LEU A 5 21.79 -11.23 10.04
C LEU A 5 21.37 -11.74 8.67
N THR A 6 21.51 -13.03 8.45
CA THR A 6 20.90 -13.69 7.30
C THR A 6 19.40 -13.59 7.56
N LEU A 7 18.72 -12.68 6.86
CA LEU A 7 17.27 -12.69 6.75
C LEU A 7 16.93 -14.06 6.17
N LEU A 8 16.49 -14.97 7.03
CA LEU A 8 15.99 -16.27 6.61
C LEU A 8 14.59 -15.99 6.05
N LEU A 9 14.52 -15.51 4.80
CA LEU A 9 13.31 -15.63 4.02
C LEU A 9 13.04 -17.13 3.93
N ILE A 10 12.16 -17.64 4.78
CA ILE A 10 11.53 -18.94 4.58
C ILE A 10 10.53 -18.72 3.45
N ILE A 11 11.04 -18.53 2.23
CA ILE A 11 10.22 -18.69 1.05
C ILE A 11 10.19 -20.18 0.82
N ASN A 12 9.07 -20.76 1.19
CA ASN A 12 8.75 -22.13 0.85
C ASN A 12 8.95 -22.29 -0.65
N SER A 13 9.69 -23.31 -1.05
CA SER A 13 9.65 -23.81 -2.42
C SER A 13 8.20 -24.22 -2.67
N ILE A 14 7.42 -23.29 -3.26
CA ILE A 14 6.08 -23.60 -3.73
C ILE A 14 6.30 -24.60 -4.86
N PHE A 15 5.94 -25.86 -4.62
CA PHE A 15 5.84 -26.82 -5.69
C PHE A 15 4.86 -26.27 -6.72
N ALA A 16 5.16 -26.40 -8.00
CA ALA A 16 4.24 -25.98 -9.04
C ALA A 16 2.89 -26.64 -8.77
N GLN A 17 1.89 -25.81 -8.50
CA GLN A 17 0.53 -26.24 -8.30
C GLN A 17 -0.09 -26.46 -9.67
N ASP A 18 -0.80 -27.56 -9.83
CA ASP A 18 -1.50 -27.88 -11.07
C ASP A 18 -2.95 -27.34 -11.03
N HIS A 19 -3.67 -27.56 -9.94
CA HIS A 19 -5.06 -27.12 -9.78
C HIS A 19 -5.49 -27.04 -8.31
N TRP A 20 -6.71 -26.57 -8.08
CA TRP A 20 -7.33 -26.46 -6.74
C TRP A 20 -8.53 -27.37 -6.59
N GLU A 21 -8.70 -27.98 -5.39
CA GLU A 21 -9.82 -28.82 -5.04
C GLU A 21 -10.32 -28.53 -3.62
N THR A 22 -11.64 -28.54 -3.42
CA THR A 22 -12.25 -28.27 -2.11
C THR A 22 -12.58 -29.57 -1.38
N ALA A 23 -11.94 -29.75 -0.26
CA ALA A 23 -12.09 -30.93 0.63
C ALA A 23 -13.27 -30.77 1.61
N VAL A 24 -13.55 -29.53 2.03
CA VAL A 24 -14.69 -29.25 2.92
C VAL A 24 -15.47 -28.07 2.36
N PHE A 25 -16.77 -28.29 2.15
CA PHE A 25 -17.73 -27.25 1.77
C PHE A 25 -18.52 -26.77 3.00
N ALA A 26 -18.95 -25.53 2.97
CA ALA A 26 -19.75 -24.97 4.06
C ALA A 26 -21.01 -25.78 4.32
N ASN A 27 -21.67 -26.33 3.28
CA ASN A 27 -22.89 -27.11 3.37
C ASN A 27 -22.67 -28.62 3.64
N ASP A 28 -21.44 -29.06 3.89
CA ASP A 28 -21.18 -30.42 4.39
C ASP A 28 -21.79 -30.63 5.78
N TYR A 29 -21.89 -31.88 6.20
CA TYR A 29 -22.42 -32.20 7.53
C TYR A 29 -21.35 -32.05 8.60
N TRP A 30 -21.66 -31.20 9.61
CA TRP A 30 -20.79 -30.93 10.75
C TRP A 30 -21.42 -31.38 12.06
N ARG A 31 -20.59 -31.68 13.06
CA ARG A 31 -20.99 -31.73 14.46
C ARG A 31 -20.90 -30.32 15.03
N TYR A 32 -21.90 -29.88 15.81
CA TYR A 32 -21.92 -28.57 16.40
C TYR A 32 -22.43 -28.51 17.82
N LEU A 33 -21.94 -27.57 18.59
CA LEU A 33 -22.33 -27.29 19.97
C LEU A 33 -22.62 -25.78 20.14
N VAL A 34 -23.84 -25.46 20.59
CA VAL A 34 -24.13 -24.12 21.16
C VAL A 34 -23.81 -24.24 22.67
N PRO A 35 -22.71 -23.63 23.14
CA PRO A 35 -22.21 -23.89 24.49
C PRO A 35 -23.02 -23.12 25.54
N ASN A 36 -23.14 -23.75 26.70
CA ASN A 36 -23.62 -23.13 27.94
C ASN A 36 -22.56 -23.15 29.05
N ALA A 37 -21.42 -23.72 28.77
CA ALA A 37 -20.20 -23.76 29.56
C ALA A 37 -19.02 -24.02 28.60
N GLU A 38 -17.78 -23.78 29.06
CA GLU A 38 -16.59 -24.05 28.29
C GLU A 38 -16.53 -25.50 27.82
N PRO A 39 -16.37 -25.77 26.49
CA PRO A 39 -16.13 -27.12 25.99
C PRO A 39 -14.81 -27.69 26.52
N ASP A 40 -14.64 -29.02 26.37
CA ASP A 40 -13.36 -29.67 26.68
C ASP A 40 -12.23 -29.04 25.87
N THR A 41 -11.05 -28.82 26.44
CA THR A 41 -9.92 -28.10 25.83
C THR A 41 -9.36 -28.74 24.55
N ASN A 42 -9.69 -30.04 24.31
CA ASN A 42 -9.29 -30.77 23.11
C ASN A 42 -10.44 -30.97 22.10
N TRP A 43 -11.52 -30.20 22.23
CA TRP A 43 -12.71 -30.30 21.35
C TRP A 43 -12.38 -30.17 19.86
N ASN A 44 -11.32 -29.44 19.48
CA ASN A 44 -10.84 -29.20 18.11
C ASN A 44 -9.83 -30.27 17.63
N GLY A 45 -9.48 -31.22 18.46
CA GLY A 45 -8.48 -32.25 18.17
C GLY A 45 -9.05 -33.51 17.52
N GLU A 46 -8.16 -34.31 16.94
CA GLU A 46 -8.46 -35.53 16.18
C GLU A 46 -9.18 -36.61 17.03
N TYR A 47 -8.82 -36.76 18.29
CA TYR A 47 -9.32 -37.85 19.15
C TYR A 47 -10.47 -37.46 20.06
N PHE A 48 -11.06 -36.28 19.87
CA PHE A 48 -12.21 -35.85 20.68
C PHE A 48 -13.48 -36.60 20.27
N ASP A 49 -14.21 -37.10 21.24
CA ASP A 49 -15.52 -37.76 21.06
C ASP A 49 -16.62 -36.69 20.99
N ASP A 50 -17.12 -36.42 19.80
CA ASP A 50 -18.20 -35.48 19.54
C ASP A 50 -19.56 -36.12 19.35
N SER A 51 -19.71 -37.39 19.77
CA SER A 51 -20.95 -38.15 19.58
C SER A 51 -22.18 -37.53 20.26
N ASP A 52 -21.96 -36.78 21.34
CA ASP A 52 -23.00 -36.05 22.07
C ASP A 52 -23.33 -34.66 21.46
N TRP A 53 -22.58 -34.20 20.44
CA TRP A 53 -22.86 -32.94 19.76
C TRP A 53 -24.00 -33.11 18.76
N ASN A 54 -24.72 -32.00 18.50
CA ASN A 54 -25.72 -31.97 17.44
C ASN A 54 -25.05 -32.14 16.05
N GLN A 55 -25.84 -32.49 15.05
CA GLN A 55 -25.37 -32.61 13.67
C GLN A 55 -26.31 -31.89 12.71
N GLY A 56 -25.73 -31.18 11.73
CA GLY A 56 -26.48 -30.51 10.69
C GLY A 56 -25.58 -30.13 9.51
N PRO A 57 -26.17 -29.74 8.36
CA PRO A 57 -25.39 -29.12 7.32
C PRO A 57 -24.78 -27.82 7.86
N GLY A 58 -23.58 -27.44 7.38
CA GLY A 58 -22.94 -26.20 7.78
C GLY A 58 -23.65 -24.96 7.21
N GLY A 59 -23.09 -23.80 7.45
CA GLY A 59 -23.83 -22.54 7.41
C GLY A 59 -24.63 -22.41 8.72
N PHE A 60 -23.89 -22.25 9.83
CA PHE A 60 -24.49 -22.15 11.17
C PHE A 60 -24.79 -20.70 11.49
N GLY A 61 -26.04 -20.39 11.85
CA GLY A 61 -26.38 -19.04 12.22
C GLY A 61 -27.85 -18.82 12.50
N TYR A 62 -28.25 -17.55 12.48
CA TYR A 62 -29.64 -17.09 12.63
C TYR A 62 -29.76 -15.62 12.14
N GLY A 63 -30.93 -15.23 11.64
CA GLY A 63 -31.34 -13.83 11.45
C GLY A 63 -31.44 -13.38 10.00
N ASP A 64 -30.56 -13.75 9.12
CA ASP A 64 -30.45 -13.28 7.73
C ASP A 64 -31.05 -14.24 6.68
N GLY A 65 -31.27 -15.51 7.05
CA GLY A 65 -32.04 -16.48 6.22
C GLY A 65 -31.23 -17.20 5.17
N ASP A 66 -29.92 -17.21 5.24
CA ASP A 66 -28.96 -17.97 4.42
C ASP A 66 -28.39 -19.19 5.14
N ASP A 67 -28.75 -19.41 6.40
CA ASP A 67 -28.26 -20.49 7.24
C ASP A 67 -28.71 -21.88 6.78
N GLY A 68 -27.78 -22.81 6.65
CA GLY A 68 -28.05 -24.23 6.44
C GLY A 68 -28.57 -24.92 7.70
N THR A 69 -28.06 -24.52 8.85
CA THR A 69 -28.52 -24.98 10.19
C THR A 69 -28.82 -23.76 11.06
N ILE A 70 -30.11 -23.49 11.26
CA ILE A 70 -30.57 -22.41 12.13
C ILE A 70 -30.36 -22.79 13.59
N ILE A 71 -29.61 -21.97 14.33
CA ILE A 71 -29.37 -22.12 15.76
C ILE A 71 -30.12 -21.06 16.56
N ASN A 72 -30.24 -21.25 17.87
CA ASN A 72 -30.76 -20.19 18.73
C ASN A 72 -29.75 -19.09 18.90
N GLN A 73 -30.25 -17.85 19.11
CA GLN A 73 -29.41 -16.70 19.44
C GLN A 73 -28.40 -17.02 20.54
N THR A 74 -27.14 -16.78 20.25
CA THR A 74 -26.00 -17.14 21.10
C THR A 74 -24.82 -16.22 20.89
N LEU A 75 -23.89 -16.21 21.83
CA LEU A 75 -22.62 -15.47 21.69
C LEU A 75 -21.56 -16.28 20.95
N SER A 76 -21.62 -17.61 21.00
CA SER A 76 -20.69 -18.45 20.27
C SER A 76 -21.30 -19.78 19.85
N VAL A 77 -20.70 -20.39 18.83
CA VAL A 77 -20.98 -21.76 18.41
C VAL A 77 -19.68 -22.44 18.00
N TYR A 78 -19.56 -23.69 18.36
CA TYR A 78 -18.43 -24.56 18.04
C TYR A 78 -18.89 -25.62 17.05
N PHE A 79 -18.14 -25.80 15.98
CA PHE A 79 -18.47 -26.86 15.03
C PHE A 79 -17.20 -27.48 14.43
N ARG A 80 -17.32 -28.74 14.04
CA ARG A 80 -16.22 -29.54 13.53
C ARG A 80 -16.70 -30.57 12.52
N THR A 81 -15.84 -30.86 11.56
CA THR A 81 -16.05 -31.93 10.57
C THR A 81 -14.75 -32.70 10.34
N THR A 82 -14.85 -33.86 9.72
CA THR A 82 -13.70 -34.69 9.35
C THR A 82 -13.59 -34.75 7.84
N PHE A 83 -12.37 -34.69 7.35
CA PHE A 83 -12.03 -34.89 5.94
C PHE A 83 -10.84 -35.87 5.85
N ASN A 84 -10.62 -36.46 4.67
CA ASN A 84 -9.55 -37.44 4.49
C ASN A 84 -8.48 -36.90 3.57
N VAL A 85 -7.22 -36.97 3.98
CA VAL A 85 -6.06 -36.72 3.14
C VAL A 85 -5.50 -38.02 2.62
N GLU A 86 -5.43 -38.21 1.31
CA GLU A 86 -4.92 -39.46 0.71
C GLU A 86 -3.40 -39.46 0.59
N GLU A 87 -2.85 -38.34 0.08
CA GLU A 87 -1.40 -38.14 -0.13
C GLU A 87 -1.00 -36.73 0.26
N ILE A 88 -0.53 -36.51 1.49
CA ILE A 88 -0.13 -35.20 1.99
C ILE A 88 0.96 -34.54 1.12
N THR A 89 1.86 -35.33 0.56
CA THR A 89 2.96 -34.86 -0.30
C THR A 89 2.50 -34.22 -1.62
N LYS A 90 1.22 -34.36 -1.97
CA LYS A 90 0.61 -33.74 -3.15
C LYS A 90 -0.04 -32.40 -2.83
N LEU A 91 -0.21 -32.08 -1.56
CA LEU A 91 -0.79 -30.81 -1.13
C LEU A 91 0.29 -29.73 -1.12
N THR A 92 0.12 -28.66 -1.91
CA THR A 92 1.10 -27.57 -2.02
C THR A 92 0.78 -26.42 -1.07
N SER A 93 -0.49 -26.21 -0.80
CA SER A 93 -1.01 -25.15 0.08
C SER A 93 -2.47 -25.44 0.41
N ALA A 94 -3.03 -24.74 1.38
CA ALA A 94 -4.47 -24.72 1.62
C ALA A 94 -5.01 -23.30 1.71
N ILE A 95 -6.30 -23.16 1.41
CA ILE A 95 -7.05 -21.93 1.63
C ILE A 95 -8.24 -22.24 2.50
N ILE A 96 -8.37 -21.53 3.62
CA ILE A 96 -9.62 -21.42 4.34
C ILE A 96 -10.35 -20.21 3.77
N SER A 97 -11.52 -20.44 3.17
CA SER A 97 -12.43 -19.37 2.80
C SER A 97 -13.49 -19.25 3.89
N ALA A 98 -13.50 -18.11 4.59
CA ALA A 98 -14.34 -17.82 5.73
C ALA A 98 -15.33 -16.69 5.39
N ASP A 99 -16.62 -17.00 5.47
CA ASP A 99 -17.70 -16.03 5.39
C ASP A 99 -18.42 -16.06 6.73
N TYR A 100 -18.30 -15.00 7.51
CA TYR A 100 -18.64 -15.02 8.93
C TYR A 100 -19.19 -13.68 9.43
N ASP A 101 -19.98 -13.80 10.48
CA ASP A 101 -20.51 -12.72 11.32
C ASP A 101 -20.43 -13.20 12.79
N ASP A 102 -19.65 -12.59 13.71
CA ASP A 102 -18.72 -11.46 13.57
C ASP A 102 -17.25 -11.90 13.56
N GLY A 103 -16.89 -12.96 14.29
CA GLY A 103 -15.51 -13.39 14.45
C GLY A 103 -15.34 -14.88 14.56
N PHE A 104 -14.17 -15.42 14.20
CA PHE A 104 -13.91 -16.86 14.23
C PHE A 104 -12.46 -17.21 14.59
N ILE A 105 -12.27 -18.46 15.03
CA ILE A 105 -10.98 -19.13 15.10
C ILE A 105 -11.13 -20.49 14.43
N ALA A 106 -10.24 -20.81 13.50
CA ALA A 106 -10.23 -22.08 12.77
C ALA A 106 -9.02 -22.92 13.15
N TYR A 107 -9.24 -24.23 13.19
CA TYR A 107 -8.24 -25.21 13.62
C TYR A 107 -8.18 -26.39 12.65
N LEU A 108 -6.97 -26.89 12.40
CA LEU A 108 -6.73 -28.19 11.77
C LEU A 108 -6.03 -29.11 12.78
N ASN A 109 -6.64 -30.25 13.09
CA ASN A 109 -6.13 -31.22 14.06
C ASN A 109 -5.72 -30.61 15.42
N GLY A 110 -6.47 -29.59 15.87
CA GLY A 110 -6.21 -28.89 17.15
C GLY A 110 -5.22 -27.76 17.06
N ASN A 111 -4.56 -27.54 15.90
CA ASN A 111 -3.66 -26.41 15.69
C ASN A 111 -4.46 -25.23 15.12
N GLU A 112 -4.33 -24.04 15.73
CA GLU A 112 -4.91 -22.82 15.20
C GLU A 112 -4.24 -22.46 13.88
N VAL A 113 -5.05 -22.26 12.82
CA VAL A 113 -4.57 -21.96 11.46
C VAL A 113 -5.12 -20.66 10.91
N ALA A 114 -6.19 -20.13 11.49
CA ALA A 114 -6.76 -18.85 11.12
C ALA A 114 -7.53 -18.22 12.28
N ARG A 115 -7.60 -16.89 12.31
CA ARG A 115 -8.37 -16.12 13.29
C ARG A 115 -8.77 -14.77 12.70
N SER A 116 -10.00 -14.34 12.97
CA SER A 116 -10.44 -12.99 12.61
C SER A 116 -9.73 -11.90 13.44
N TYR A 117 -9.55 -10.73 12.86
CA TYR A 117 -8.79 -9.60 13.45
C TYR A 117 -9.46 -8.97 14.68
N ASN A 118 -10.76 -9.21 14.90
CA ASN A 118 -11.55 -8.64 15.99
C ASN A 118 -11.64 -9.56 17.24
N LEU A 119 -10.74 -10.50 17.34
CA LEU A 119 -10.51 -11.37 18.48
C LEU A 119 -9.13 -11.09 19.12
N PRO A 120 -8.83 -11.59 20.33
CA PRO A 120 -7.49 -11.50 20.92
C PRO A 120 -6.41 -12.09 20.03
N GLU A 121 -5.16 -11.68 20.25
CA GLU A 121 -3.97 -12.12 19.49
C GLU A 121 -3.91 -13.65 19.28
N PRO A 122 -3.43 -14.13 18.11
CA PRO A 122 -3.29 -15.54 17.79
C PRO A 122 -2.61 -16.34 18.90
N GLY A 123 -3.11 -17.56 19.15
CA GLY A 123 -2.65 -18.43 20.24
C GLY A 123 -3.17 -18.06 21.64
N THR A 124 -3.92 -16.96 21.77
CA THR A 124 -4.58 -16.61 23.04
C THR A 124 -5.90 -17.38 23.15
N PHE A 125 -6.14 -18.02 24.30
CA PHE A 125 -7.40 -18.69 24.57
C PHE A 125 -8.58 -17.71 24.56
N VAL A 126 -9.63 -18.04 23.82
CA VAL A 126 -10.86 -17.25 23.73
C VAL A 126 -12.00 -18.08 24.34
N PRO A 127 -12.58 -17.67 25.49
CA PRO A 127 -13.65 -18.41 26.13
C PRO A 127 -14.97 -18.34 25.37
N PHE A 128 -15.86 -19.30 25.56
CA PHE A 128 -17.15 -19.40 24.87
C PHE A 128 -18.07 -18.20 25.06
N ASP A 129 -17.89 -17.41 26.11
CA ASP A 129 -18.66 -16.23 26.44
C ASP A 129 -17.94 -14.91 26.06
N PHE A 130 -16.91 -14.99 25.23
CA PHE A 130 -16.20 -13.82 24.70
C PHE A 130 -17.00 -13.19 23.56
N ALA A 131 -17.24 -11.87 23.63
CA ALA A 131 -17.78 -11.07 22.55
C ALA A 131 -16.64 -10.50 21.70
N THR A 132 -16.79 -10.44 20.37
CA THR A 132 -15.79 -9.81 19.50
C THR A 132 -15.61 -8.32 19.82
N TYR A 133 -14.46 -7.75 19.49
CA TYR A 133 -14.18 -6.32 19.74
C TYR A 133 -14.99 -5.40 18.84
N TYR A 134 -15.29 -5.86 17.63
CA TYR A 134 -16.00 -5.11 16.59
C TYR A 134 -16.91 -6.07 15.82
N ASP A 135 -17.95 -5.52 15.21
CA ASP A 135 -18.84 -6.20 14.27
C ASP A 135 -18.14 -6.48 12.92
N HIS A 136 -18.54 -7.57 12.28
CA HIS A 136 -18.15 -7.95 10.94
C HIS A 136 -19.32 -8.69 10.28
N GLU A 137 -19.64 -8.38 9.04
CA GLU A 137 -20.78 -8.90 8.31
C GLU A 137 -20.35 -9.98 7.30
N ALA A 138 -21.06 -11.08 7.25
CA ALA A 138 -20.93 -12.06 6.17
C ALA A 138 -21.30 -11.45 4.82
N SER A 139 -20.73 -11.91 3.75
CA SER A 139 -20.85 -11.26 2.43
C SER A 139 -21.34 -12.16 1.30
N LEU A 140 -21.21 -13.47 1.40
CA LEU A 140 -21.61 -14.42 0.34
C LEU A 140 -23.10 -14.32 0.00
N TYR A 141 -23.97 -14.14 0.99
CA TYR A 141 -25.43 -14.07 0.79
C TYR A 141 -25.87 -12.92 -0.12
N ASN A 142 -25.08 -11.85 -0.21
CA ASN A 142 -25.36 -10.69 -1.05
C ASN A 142 -24.47 -10.61 -2.30
N GLY A 143 -23.72 -11.68 -2.60
CA GLY A 143 -22.85 -11.79 -3.77
C GLY A 143 -21.44 -11.24 -3.56
N GLY A 144 -21.02 -11.00 -2.32
CA GLY A 144 -19.63 -10.72 -1.95
C GLY A 144 -18.75 -11.97 -2.00
N LEU A 145 -17.50 -11.83 -1.57
CA LEU A 145 -16.53 -12.93 -1.50
C LEU A 145 -16.17 -13.19 -0.02
N PRO A 146 -15.92 -14.46 0.36
CA PRO A 146 -15.42 -14.78 1.68
C PRO A 146 -13.98 -14.28 1.85
N GLU A 147 -13.55 -14.08 3.08
CA GLU A 147 -12.16 -13.88 3.41
C GLU A 147 -11.34 -15.14 3.10
N SER A 148 -10.19 -14.99 2.44
CA SER A 148 -9.31 -16.09 2.04
C SER A 148 -8.03 -16.07 2.86
N ILE A 149 -7.76 -17.12 3.64
CA ILE A 149 -6.58 -17.30 4.46
C ILE A 149 -5.73 -18.43 3.88
N ILE A 150 -4.50 -18.12 3.46
CA ILE A 150 -3.58 -19.08 2.86
C ILE A 150 -2.75 -19.75 3.95
N ILE A 151 -2.64 -21.09 3.88
CA ILE A 151 -1.76 -21.90 4.70
C ILE A 151 -0.71 -22.55 3.79
N ASP A 152 0.54 -22.30 4.07
CA ASP A 152 1.67 -22.81 3.27
C ASP A 152 1.91 -24.31 3.47
N SER A 153 2.67 -24.92 2.53
CA SER A 153 2.94 -26.35 2.53
C SER A 153 3.68 -26.85 3.79
N LEU A 154 4.66 -26.08 4.31
CA LEU A 154 5.41 -26.49 5.50
C LEU A 154 4.54 -26.52 6.74
N SER A 155 3.61 -25.58 6.83
CA SER A 155 2.61 -25.57 7.90
C SER A 155 1.69 -26.78 7.77
N LEU A 156 1.21 -27.09 6.56
CA LEU A 156 0.36 -28.25 6.29
C LEU A 156 1.06 -29.56 6.64
N ASP A 157 2.29 -29.78 6.21
CA ASP A 157 3.09 -30.98 6.49
C ASP A 157 3.29 -31.23 7.99
N SER A 158 3.25 -30.18 8.80
CA SER A 158 3.39 -30.29 10.26
C SER A 158 2.07 -30.58 10.99
N ILE A 159 0.93 -30.27 10.35
CA ILE A 159 -0.40 -30.26 10.98
C ILE A 159 -1.27 -31.43 10.49
N LEU A 160 -1.24 -31.73 9.20
CA LEU A 160 -2.06 -32.77 8.58
C LEU A 160 -1.36 -34.13 8.61
N ILE A 161 -2.16 -35.17 8.47
CA ILE A 161 -1.70 -36.57 8.37
C ILE A 161 -2.39 -37.26 7.18
N ASP A 162 -1.75 -38.28 6.60
CA ASP A 162 -2.44 -39.19 5.70
C ASP A 162 -3.57 -39.92 6.46
N GLY A 163 -4.76 -39.85 5.90
CA GLY A 163 -5.95 -40.40 6.56
C GLY A 163 -6.92 -39.33 7.08
N PRO A 164 -7.71 -39.64 8.12
CA PRO A 164 -8.70 -38.73 8.68
C PRO A 164 -8.04 -37.51 9.37
N ASN A 165 -8.53 -36.32 9.07
CA ASN A 165 -8.15 -35.04 9.67
C ASN A 165 -9.41 -34.30 10.15
N VAL A 166 -9.26 -33.36 11.07
CA VAL A 166 -10.34 -32.56 11.64
C VAL A 166 -10.19 -31.11 11.25
N PHE A 167 -11.24 -30.52 10.69
CA PHE A 167 -11.41 -29.09 10.55
C PHE A 167 -12.43 -28.62 11.58
N ALA A 168 -12.05 -27.68 12.44
CA ALA A 168 -12.90 -27.20 13.53
C ALA A 168 -12.90 -25.68 13.58
N VAL A 169 -14.02 -25.09 13.98
CA VAL A 169 -14.21 -23.63 14.04
C VAL A 169 -14.95 -23.28 15.33
N GLN A 170 -14.48 -22.20 15.94
CA GLN A 170 -15.14 -21.49 17.03
C GLN A 170 -15.60 -20.14 16.48
N LEU A 171 -16.91 -19.92 16.35
CA LEU A 171 -17.53 -18.70 15.84
C LEU A 171 -18.03 -17.85 17.00
N HIS A 172 -17.85 -16.55 16.93
CA HIS A 172 -18.22 -15.59 17.98
C HIS A 172 -19.00 -14.41 17.40
N ASN A 173 -19.98 -13.97 18.19
CA ASN A 173 -20.79 -12.80 17.93
C ASN A 173 -20.27 -11.59 18.74
N VAL A 174 -20.57 -10.36 18.29
CA VAL A 174 -20.24 -9.10 18.98
C VAL A 174 -21.06 -8.90 20.25
N SER A 175 -22.25 -9.50 20.36
CA SER A 175 -23.09 -9.41 21.55
C SER A 175 -24.12 -10.53 21.64
N THR A 176 -24.62 -10.77 22.86
CA THR A 176 -25.76 -11.68 23.09
C THR A 176 -27.09 -11.17 22.54
N SER A 177 -27.15 -9.93 22.08
CA SER A 177 -28.34 -9.27 21.53
C SER A 177 -28.22 -8.94 20.04
N SER A 178 -27.20 -9.44 19.36
CA SER A 178 -27.08 -9.29 17.91
C SER A 178 -28.28 -9.86 17.20
N SER A 179 -28.68 -9.24 16.09
CA SER A 179 -29.81 -9.67 15.27
C SER A 179 -29.55 -10.95 14.51
N ASP A 180 -28.29 -11.25 14.27
CA ASP A 180 -27.81 -12.30 13.38
C ASP A 180 -26.47 -12.93 13.88
N LEU A 181 -26.08 -13.98 13.23
CA LEU A 181 -24.81 -14.67 13.30
C LEU A 181 -24.74 -15.57 12.08
N SER A 182 -23.62 -15.60 11.37
CA SER A 182 -23.42 -16.48 10.23
C SER A 182 -22.01 -17.07 10.20
N GLY A 183 -21.87 -18.31 9.75
CA GLY A 183 -20.58 -18.97 9.62
C GLY A 183 -20.56 -20.03 8.52
N ASN A 184 -19.95 -19.67 7.39
CA ASN A 184 -19.72 -20.51 6.23
C ASN A 184 -18.23 -20.70 5.98
N PHE A 185 -17.72 -21.94 6.12
CA PHE A 185 -16.28 -22.22 6.01
C PHE A 185 -16.01 -23.30 4.97
N TYR A 186 -14.97 -23.05 4.18
CA TYR A 186 -14.49 -23.95 3.15
C TYR A 186 -13.01 -24.23 3.36
N LEU A 187 -12.58 -25.45 3.02
CA LEU A 187 -11.17 -25.82 3.01
C LEU A 187 -10.80 -26.35 1.63
N THR A 188 -9.95 -25.61 0.93
CA THR A 188 -9.53 -25.89 -0.45
C THR A 188 -8.02 -26.10 -0.49
N PHE A 189 -7.56 -27.15 -1.17
CA PHE A 189 -6.15 -27.49 -1.32
C PHE A 189 -5.66 -27.25 -2.73
N GLY A 190 -4.42 -26.74 -2.86
CA GLY A 190 -3.64 -26.78 -4.09
C GLY A 190 -3.02 -28.15 -4.27
N ILE A 191 -3.17 -28.74 -5.44
CA ILE A 191 -2.66 -30.07 -5.80
C ILE A 191 -1.47 -29.92 -6.77
N SER A 192 -0.40 -30.68 -6.57
CA SER A 192 0.87 -30.53 -7.29
C SER A 192 0.92 -31.24 -8.66
N ASP A 193 -0.08 -32.02 -9.02
CA ASP A 193 -0.17 -32.75 -10.29
C ASP A 193 -1.62 -32.95 -10.72
N ASP A 194 -1.91 -33.78 -11.69
CA ASP A 194 -3.22 -34.08 -12.24
C ASP A 194 -4.07 -35.08 -11.41
N SER A 195 -3.63 -35.42 -10.17
CA SER A 195 -4.40 -36.28 -9.27
C SER A 195 -5.66 -35.56 -8.80
N GLN A 196 -6.75 -36.33 -8.58
CA GLN A 196 -8.02 -35.81 -8.10
C GLN A 196 -8.38 -36.50 -6.77
N PHE A 197 -8.47 -35.71 -5.71
CA PHE A 197 -8.77 -36.16 -4.36
C PHE A 197 -10.12 -35.66 -3.85
N TYR A 198 -10.54 -34.47 -4.28
CA TYR A 198 -11.71 -33.77 -3.76
C TYR A 198 -12.58 -33.23 -4.89
N SER A 199 -13.49 -32.33 -4.58
CA SER A 199 -14.38 -31.72 -5.56
C SER A 199 -13.82 -30.42 -6.12
N GLU A 200 -14.32 -29.99 -7.30
CA GLU A 200 -14.00 -28.67 -7.85
C GLU A 200 -14.39 -27.56 -6.86
N PRO A 201 -13.60 -26.48 -6.76
CA PRO A 201 -13.93 -25.35 -5.91
C PRO A 201 -15.27 -24.69 -6.29
N PRO A 202 -15.92 -23.98 -5.35
CA PRO A 202 -17.09 -23.18 -5.64
C PRO A 202 -16.85 -22.16 -6.76
N SER A 203 -17.89 -21.85 -7.52
CA SER A 203 -17.77 -20.94 -8.70
C SER A 203 -17.31 -19.51 -8.39
N TRP A 204 -17.38 -19.09 -7.13
CA TRP A 204 -16.86 -17.81 -6.65
C TRP A 204 -15.39 -17.90 -6.22
N PHE A 205 -14.81 -19.10 -6.08
CA PHE A 205 -13.43 -19.27 -5.67
C PHE A 205 -12.47 -18.57 -6.65
N LEU A 206 -11.61 -17.74 -6.11
CA LEU A 206 -10.54 -17.11 -6.85
C LEU A 206 -9.22 -17.76 -6.47
N GLU A 207 -8.54 -18.31 -7.44
CA GLU A 207 -7.19 -18.83 -7.21
C GLU A 207 -6.27 -17.70 -6.69
N PRO A 208 -5.50 -17.95 -5.63
CA PRO A 208 -4.54 -16.95 -5.18
C PRO A 208 -3.51 -16.70 -6.27
N VAL A 209 -3.26 -15.44 -6.53
CA VAL A 209 -2.18 -15.06 -7.44
C VAL A 209 -0.87 -15.19 -6.68
N ILE A 210 -0.13 -16.28 -6.93
CA ILE A 210 1.19 -16.50 -6.35
C ILE A 210 2.20 -15.87 -7.31
N TYR A 211 2.76 -14.72 -6.89
CA TYR A 211 3.84 -14.07 -7.63
C TYR A 211 5.17 -14.64 -7.16
N ASP A 212 5.77 -15.49 -7.97
CA ASP A 212 7.13 -15.98 -7.76
C ASP A 212 8.14 -15.25 -8.65
N GLN A 213 7.70 -14.67 -9.78
CA GLN A 213 8.54 -13.95 -10.71
C GLN A 213 7.80 -12.82 -11.43
N SER A 214 8.55 -11.80 -11.84
CA SER A 214 8.09 -10.68 -12.66
C SER A 214 9.13 -10.21 -13.66
N HIS A 215 8.69 -9.54 -14.73
CA HIS A 215 9.57 -8.76 -15.61
C HIS A 215 9.84 -7.36 -15.08
N LEU A 216 9.08 -6.91 -14.08
CA LEU A 216 9.35 -5.67 -13.35
C LEU A 216 10.34 -5.94 -12.22
N PRO A 217 11.15 -4.95 -11.81
CA PRO A 217 11.91 -5.03 -10.57
C PRO A 217 11.00 -5.32 -9.38
N ILE A 218 11.49 -6.10 -8.42
CA ILE A 218 10.77 -6.45 -7.20
C ILE A 218 11.35 -5.67 -6.03
N ILE A 219 10.52 -4.91 -5.33
CA ILE A 219 10.85 -4.26 -4.05
C ILE A 219 10.23 -5.05 -2.92
N MET A 220 11.05 -5.43 -1.95
CA MET A 220 10.63 -6.11 -0.73
C MET A 220 10.94 -5.21 0.47
N ILE A 221 9.92 -4.90 1.28
CA ILE A 221 10.06 -4.07 2.48
C ILE A 221 9.62 -4.87 3.69
N ASP A 222 10.46 -4.90 4.71
CA ASP A 222 10.16 -5.50 6.01
C ASP A 222 10.13 -4.41 7.09
N THR A 223 8.97 -4.18 7.68
CA THR A 223 8.77 -3.24 8.81
C THR A 223 8.89 -3.94 10.16
N TYR A 224 9.32 -5.21 10.17
CA TYR A 224 9.38 -6.06 11.36
C TYR A 224 8.01 -6.21 12.07
N GLY A 225 6.94 -6.20 11.27
CA GLY A 225 5.56 -6.30 11.75
C GLY A 225 4.96 -5.00 12.27
N ALA A 226 5.67 -3.87 12.14
CA ALA A 226 5.11 -2.57 12.52
C ALA A 226 4.20 -2.01 11.42
N ASP A 227 3.09 -1.41 11.81
CA ASP A 227 2.24 -0.64 10.91
C ASP A 227 2.96 0.63 10.45
N ILE A 228 2.85 0.96 9.15
CA ILE A 228 3.43 2.18 8.61
C ILE A 228 2.50 3.36 8.93
N PRO A 229 2.94 4.34 9.76
CA PRO A 229 2.12 5.51 10.10
C PRO A 229 2.15 6.58 9.00
N ASP A 230 1.31 7.61 9.14
CA ASP A 230 1.43 8.85 8.36
C ASP A 230 2.67 9.65 8.81
N GLU A 231 2.81 9.86 10.12
CA GLU A 231 3.98 10.46 10.78
C GLU A 231 4.10 9.94 12.23
N PRO A 232 5.30 9.83 12.81
CA PRO A 232 6.62 9.94 12.17
C PRO A 232 7.00 8.67 11.38
N ARG A 233 8.02 8.77 10.53
CA ARG A 233 8.60 7.62 9.83
C ARG A 233 9.05 6.54 10.80
N ILE A 234 8.91 5.28 10.36
CA ILE A 234 9.46 4.12 11.07
C ILE A 234 10.67 3.55 10.32
N SER A 235 11.54 2.87 11.05
CA SER A 235 12.64 2.13 10.44
C SER A 235 12.12 0.84 9.79
N ALA A 236 12.67 0.53 8.62
CA ALA A 236 12.38 -0.70 7.89
C ALA A 236 13.64 -1.17 7.15
N TYR A 237 13.57 -2.37 6.59
CA TYR A 237 14.58 -2.90 5.69
C TYR A 237 14.01 -3.04 4.29
N MET A 238 14.80 -2.73 3.27
CA MET A 238 14.37 -2.83 1.89
C MET A 238 15.40 -3.58 1.06
N GLY A 239 14.91 -4.49 0.22
CA GLY A 239 15.69 -5.12 -0.83
C GLY A 239 15.07 -4.87 -2.20
N ILE A 240 15.90 -4.69 -3.22
CA ILE A 240 15.46 -4.55 -4.61
C ILE A 240 16.15 -5.61 -5.47
N ILE A 241 15.34 -6.35 -6.23
CA ILE A 241 15.77 -7.34 -7.22
C ILE A 241 15.52 -6.76 -8.60
N ASN A 242 16.59 -6.63 -9.39
CA ASN A 242 16.55 -6.12 -10.76
C ASN A 242 17.61 -6.84 -11.62
N ASN A 243 17.26 -8.01 -12.13
CA ASN A 243 18.18 -8.87 -12.86
C ASN A 243 18.41 -8.41 -14.31
N GLU A 244 19.64 -8.43 -14.77
CA GLU A 244 20.00 -8.14 -16.18
C GLU A 244 19.27 -9.05 -17.19
N SER A 245 18.83 -10.24 -16.76
CA SER A 245 18.02 -11.15 -17.58
C SER A 245 16.64 -10.62 -17.93
N GLY A 246 16.16 -9.57 -17.22
CA GLY A 246 14.81 -9.06 -17.35
C GLY A 246 13.73 -9.95 -16.73
N THR A 247 14.13 -10.96 -15.94
CA THR A 247 13.22 -11.78 -15.13
C THR A 247 13.73 -11.81 -13.71
N ASN A 248 12.88 -11.37 -12.77
CA ASN A 248 13.17 -11.27 -11.34
C ASN A 248 12.34 -12.31 -10.61
N ASN A 249 12.97 -13.12 -9.76
CA ASN A 249 12.28 -14.07 -8.90
C ASN A 249 12.34 -13.57 -7.45
N VAL A 250 11.29 -13.72 -6.68
CA VAL A 250 11.22 -13.29 -5.27
C VAL A 250 12.28 -13.94 -4.38
N ASN A 251 12.86 -15.05 -4.84
CA ASN A 251 13.93 -15.77 -4.15
C ASN A 251 15.35 -15.36 -4.59
N ASP A 252 15.48 -14.44 -5.55
CA ASP A 252 16.79 -13.97 -5.99
C ASP A 252 17.43 -13.09 -4.91
N ASN A 253 18.76 -12.98 -4.96
CA ASN A 253 19.44 -12.04 -4.09
C ASN A 253 19.09 -10.59 -4.46
N PHE A 254 19.00 -9.74 -3.48
CA PHE A 254 18.93 -8.29 -3.70
C PHE A 254 20.22 -7.84 -4.42
N ASN A 255 20.06 -7.15 -5.53
CA ASN A 255 21.17 -6.80 -6.40
C ASN A 255 21.17 -5.35 -6.92
N ASP A 256 20.08 -4.59 -6.66
CA ASP A 256 20.02 -3.15 -6.94
C ASP A 256 20.13 -2.35 -5.63
N TYR A 257 19.39 -2.75 -4.59
CA TYR A 257 19.50 -2.20 -3.24
C TYR A 257 19.33 -3.30 -2.18
N ASP A 258 20.08 -3.17 -1.08
CA ASP A 258 20.02 -4.08 0.06
C ASP A 258 20.42 -3.30 1.33
N GLY A 259 19.43 -2.73 2.07
CA GLY A 259 19.77 -1.82 3.17
C GLY A 259 18.59 -1.27 3.96
N HIS A 260 18.92 -0.35 4.86
CA HIS A 260 17.97 0.29 5.77
C HIS A 260 17.25 1.47 5.09
N ILE A 261 15.98 1.63 5.45
CA ILE A 261 15.15 2.77 5.07
C ILE A 261 14.39 3.31 6.27
N THR A 262 13.91 4.54 6.17
CA THR A 262 12.80 5.03 6.97
C THR A 262 11.59 5.24 6.07
N ILE A 263 10.39 4.84 6.50
CA ILE A 263 9.19 4.81 5.67
C ILE A 263 7.96 5.34 6.40
N GLU A 264 7.07 6.01 5.67
CA GLU A 264 5.78 6.49 6.15
C GLU A 264 4.74 6.49 5.02
N ARG A 265 3.46 6.54 5.36
CA ARG A 265 2.39 6.80 4.40
C ARG A 265 2.53 8.21 3.84
N ARG A 266 2.02 8.42 2.63
CA ARG A 266 2.00 9.76 2.05
C ARG A 266 0.68 10.05 1.34
N GLY A 267 0.48 11.36 1.07
CA GLY A 267 -0.69 11.88 0.37
C GLY A 267 -1.71 12.47 1.34
N ASN A 268 -2.66 13.21 0.81
CA ASN A 268 -3.77 13.75 1.57
C ASN A 268 -4.91 12.72 1.58
N SER A 269 -5.79 12.74 0.57
CA SER A 269 -6.87 11.75 0.43
C SER A 269 -6.39 10.38 -0.03
N SER A 270 -5.30 10.31 -0.78
CA SER A 270 -4.80 9.05 -1.37
C SER A 270 -4.27 8.04 -0.35
N GLN A 271 -3.88 8.47 0.86
CA GLN A 271 -3.44 7.55 1.92
C GLN A 271 -4.59 6.67 2.48
N TRP A 272 -5.84 7.02 2.22
CA TRP A 272 -7.04 6.28 2.64
C TRP A 272 -7.55 5.31 1.58
N ASN A 273 -6.87 5.20 0.44
CA ASN A 273 -7.18 4.19 -0.57
C ASN A 273 -6.69 2.81 -0.11
N ASP A 274 -7.35 1.74 -0.52
CA ASP A 274 -6.94 0.35 -0.23
C ASP A 274 -5.50 0.06 -0.71
N LYS A 275 -5.05 0.78 -1.73
CA LYS A 275 -3.66 0.76 -2.17
C LYS A 275 -2.95 2.04 -1.71
N THR A 276 -2.26 1.94 -0.59
CA THR A 276 -1.61 3.07 0.09
C THR A 276 -0.31 3.47 -0.59
N PRO A 277 -0.09 4.77 -0.91
CA PRO A 277 1.21 5.27 -1.36
C PRO A 277 2.14 5.51 -0.16
N TYR A 278 3.46 5.33 -0.39
CA TYR A 278 4.49 5.52 0.62
C TYR A 278 5.54 6.53 0.19
N ARG A 279 6.22 7.15 1.16
CA ARG A 279 7.49 7.82 0.97
C ARG A 279 8.54 7.19 1.88
N PHE A 280 9.77 7.10 1.40
CA PHE A 280 10.85 6.53 2.17
C PHE A 280 12.16 7.29 1.93
N GLU A 281 13.06 7.18 2.90
CA GLU A 281 14.44 7.62 2.78
C GLU A 281 15.38 6.44 2.97
N THR A 282 16.35 6.31 2.08
CA THR A 282 17.46 5.38 2.28
C THR A 282 18.41 5.95 3.33
N VAL A 283 18.80 5.11 4.30
CA VAL A 283 19.66 5.47 5.42
C VAL A 283 20.78 4.45 5.61
N ASP A 284 21.85 4.85 6.26
CA ASP A 284 22.93 3.97 6.66
C ASP A 284 22.63 3.24 7.98
N GLU A 285 23.60 2.46 8.49
CA GLU A 285 23.47 1.69 9.74
C GLU A 285 23.30 2.61 10.99
N ASP A 286 23.71 3.87 10.90
CA ASP A 286 23.60 4.87 11.98
C ASP A 286 22.27 5.66 11.88
N GLY A 287 21.50 5.44 10.80
CA GLY A 287 20.22 6.12 10.52
C GLY A 287 20.39 7.48 9.83
N GLU A 288 21.60 7.80 9.36
CA GLU A 288 21.86 9.02 8.59
C GLU A 288 21.52 8.82 7.10
N ASN A 289 21.18 9.90 6.40
CA ASN A 289 20.82 9.86 4.99
C ASN A 289 21.89 9.21 4.13
N ASN A 290 21.53 8.24 3.34
CA ASN A 290 22.38 7.51 2.43
C ASN A 290 21.93 7.69 0.99
N ASN A 291 22.61 8.55 0.23
CA ASN A 291 22.30 8.75 -1.19
C ASN A 291 22.71 7.52 -2.01
N VAL A 292 21.76 6.93 -2.71
CA VAL A 292 21.97 5.73 -3.53
C VAL A 292 21.25 5.87 -4.88
N GLU A 293 21.83 5.24 -5.88
CA GLU A 293 21.16 5.00 -7.16
C GLU A 293 20.13 3.87 -6.98
N LEU A 294 18.91 4.06 -7.43
CA LEU A 294 17.88 3.03 -7.43
C LEU A 294 17.35 2.85 -8.85
N LEU A 295 17.42 1.62 -9.36
CA LEU A 295 16.90 1.23 -10.68
C LEU A 295 17.37 2.16 -11.81
N GLY A 296 18.64 2.58 -11.78
CA GLY A 296 19.26 3.47 -12.76
C GLY A 296 18.85 4.95 -12.64
N MET A 297 18.07 5.32 -11.64
CA MET A 297 17.79 6.73 -11.33
C MET A 297 18.93 7.32 -10.49
N PRO A 298 19.35 8.58 -10.73
CA PRO A 298 20.47 9.21 -10.05
C PRO A 298 20.39 9.12 -8.52
N GLU A 299 21.56 9.00 -7.89
CA GLU A 299 21.69 8.86 -6.44
C GLU A 299 21.05 10.01 -5.65
N GLU A 300 20.22 9.61 -4.70
CA GLU A 300 19.55 10.46 -3.73
C GLU A 300 18.98 9.58 -2.60
N ASN A 301 18.52 10.16 -1.49
CA ASN A 301 17.93 9.40 -0.40
C ASN A 301 16.40 9.46 -0.33
N ASP A 302 15.75 10.48 -0.86
CA ASP A 302 14.29 10.70 -0.80
C ASP A 302 13.57 10.09 -2.01
N TRP A 303 12.65 9.14 -1.77
CA TRP A 303 11.93 8.40 -2.79
C TRP A 303 10.45 8.30 -2.49
N VAL A 304 9.65 8.02 -3.52
CA VAL A 304 8.21 7.80 -3.43
C VAL A 304 7.83 6.48 -4.09
N LEU A 305 7.05 5.69 -3.40
CA LEU A 305 6.29 4.56 -3.95
C LEU A 305 4.86 5.03 -4.21
N TYR A 306 4.63 5.50 -5.43
CA TYR A 306 3.30 5.93 -5.86
C TYR A 306 2.40 4.72 -6.10
N ALA A 307 1.21 4.75 -5.51
CA ALA A 307 0.18 3.73 -5.66
C ALA A 307 -0.87 4.21 -6.68
N PRO A 308 -0.90 3.72 -7.91
CA PRO A 308 -1.81 4.21 -8.96
C PRO A 308 -3.24 3.67 -8.79
N TRP A 309 -3.84 3.84 -7.62
CA TRP A 309 -5.17 3.31 -7.28
C TRP A 309 -6.29 3.89 -8.16
N GLN A 310 -6.31 5.22 -8.29
CA GLN A 310 -7.32 5.94 -9.06
C GLN A 310 -7.06 5.88 -10.57
N ASP A 311 -5.82 5.65 -10.99
CA ASP A 311 -5.43 5.49 -12.38
C ASP A 311 -5.39 4.02 -12.80
N LYS A 312 -6.51 3.49 -13.31
CA LYS A 312 -6.62 2.09 -13.75
C LYS A 312 -5.67 1.72 -14.91
N THR A 313 -5.11 2.70 -15.61
CA THR A 313 -4.08 2.47 -16.64
C THR A 313 -2.68 2.39 -16.04
N MET A 314 -2.48 2.91 -14.82
CA MET A 314 -1.22 3.04 -14.07
C MET A 314 -0.15 3.92 -14.74
N ILE A 315 -0.37 4.45 -15.94
CA ILE A 315 0.66 5.08 -16.78
C ILE A 315 0.58 6.61 -16.86
N ARG A 316 -0.49 7.26 -16.38
CA ARG A 316 -0.71 8.69 -16.64
C ARG A 316 0.42 9.57 -16.12
N ASN A 317 0.81 9.40 -14.86
CA ASN A 317 1.96 10.10 -14.29
C ASN A 317 3.26 9.75 -15.02
N VAL A 318 3.51 8.46 -15.25
CA VAL A 318 4.71 7.98 -15.93
C VAL A 318 4.84 8.58 -17.34
N LEU A 319 3.75 8.57 -18.11
CA LEU A 319 3.73 9.09 -19.48
C LEU A 319 4.04 10.59 -19.53
N ILE A 320 3.34 11.39 -18.71
CA ILE A 320 3.51 12.84 -18.78
C ILE A 320 4.86 13.31 -18.24
N TYR A 321 5.40 12.60 -17.20
CA TYR A 321 6.74 12.89 -16.69
C TYR A 321 7.82 12.52 -17.71
N GLN A 322 7.65 11.42 -18.43
CA GLN A 322 8.54 11.06 -19.52
C GLN A 322 8.51 12.12 -20.64
N LEU A 323 7.30 12.56 -21.05
CA LEU A 323 7.16 13.62 -22.06
C LEU A 323 7.81 14.94 -21.62
N SER A 324 7.72 15.27 -20.33
CA SER A 324 8.39 16.46 -19.77
C SER A 324 9.92 16.33 -19.87
N ASN A 325 10.46 15.19 -19.49
CA ASN A 325 11.90 14.91 -19.60
C ASN A 325 12.37 14.88 -21.06
N ASP A 326 11.56 14.36 -21.99
CA ASP A 326 11.87 14.29 -23.43
C ASP A 326 11.99 15.69 -24.10
N ILE A 327 11.39 16.72 -23.49
CA ILE A 327 11.51 18.12 -23.93
C ILE A 327 12.49 18.93 -23.05
N ASP A 328 13.41 18.25 -22.37
CA ASP A 328 14.40 18.85 -21.47
C ASP A 328 13.81 19.66 -20.29
N ARG A 329 12.60 19.30 -19.83
CA ARG A 329 11.99 19.83 -18.61
C ARG A 329 11.97 18.75 -17.54
N TYR A 330 12.77 18.93 -16.50
CA TYR A 330 12.82 17.96 -15.41
C TYR A 330 11.42 17.64 -14.87
N ALA A 331 11.11 16.37 -14.79
CA ALA A 331 10.03 15.81 -14.01
C ALA A 331 10.55 14.53 -13.33
N SER A 332 9.91 14.10 -12.24
CA SER A 332 10.31 12.93 -11.50
C SER A 332 10.48 11.71 -12.41
N ARG A 333 11.68 11.13 -12.42
CA ARG A 333 11.92 9.85 -13.10
C ARG A 333 11.16 8.75 -12.41
N THR A 334 10.75 7.76 -13.16
CA THR A 334 9.82 6.73 -12.68
C THR A 334 10.24 5.34 -13.14
N GLN A 335 10.01 4.32 -12.29
CA GLN A 335 10.17 2.91 -12.63
C GLN A 335 8.97 2.13 -12.09
N PHE A 336 8.34 1.29 -12.92
CA PHE A 336 7.35 0.34 -12.43
C PHE A 336 8.03 -0.76 -11.63
N VAL A 337 7.43 -1.13 -10.51
CA VAL A 337 7.94 -2.15 -9.60
C VAL A 337 6.81 -3.01 -9.05
N GLU A 338 7.13 -4.26 -8.70
CA GLU A 338 6.27 -5.08 -7.85
C GLU A 338 6.62 -4.83 -6.40
N LEU A 339 5.64 -4.59 -5.54
CA LEU A 339 5.87 -4.33 -4.11
C LEU A 339 5.42 -5.51 -3.25
N PHE A 340 6.33 -5.98 -2.40
CA PHE A 340 6.04 -6.85 -1.28
C PHE A 340 6.29 -6.09 0.03
N LEU A 341 5.32 -6.12 0.93
CA LEU A 341 5.40 -5.51 2.26
C LEU A 341 5.14 -6.59 3.31
N ASN A 342 6.12 -6.86 4.18
CA ASN A 342 6.05 -7.93 5.18
C ASN A 342 5.68 -9.29 4.56
N ASN A 343 6.28 -9.62 3.42
CA ASN A 343 6.03 -10.80 2.58
C ASN A 343 4.64 -10.86 1.91
N GLU A 344 3.82 -9.84 2.05
CA GLU A 344 2.53 -9.75 1.37
C GLU A 344 2.67 -8.96 0.07
N TYR A 345 2.20 -9.53 -1.04
CA TYR A 345 2.21 -8.85 -2.33
C TYR A 345 1.19 -7.70 -2.37
N LYS A 346 1.65 -6.49 -2.62
CA LYS A 346 0.82 -5.26 -2.68
C LYS A 346 0.52 -4.80 -4.12
N GLY A 347 0.99 -5.53 -5.13
CA GLY A 347 0.78 -5.22 -6.55
C GLY A 347 1.81 -4.26 -7.14
N VAL A 348 1.53 -3.79 -8.37
CA VAL A 348 2.39 -2.88 -9.11
C VAL A 348 2.36 -1.48 -8.51
N TYR A 349 3.52 -0.93 -8.19
CA TYR A 349 3.74 0.45 -7.77
C TYR A 349 4.62 1.17 -8.79
N VAL A 350 4.76 2.47 -8.62
CA VAL A 350 5.73 3.27 -9.35
C VAL A 350 6.73 3.84 -8.36
N LEU A 351 7.98 3.36 -8.40
CA LEU A 351 9.09 4.02 -7.72
C LEU A 351 9.41 5.30 -8.47
N MET A 352 9.47 6.43 -7.77
CA MET A 352 9.71 7.72 -8.38
C MET A 352 10.48 8.67 -7.47
N GLU A 353 11.16 9.63 -8.10
CA GLU A 353 11.85 10.68 -7.39
C GLU A 353 10.87 11.62 -6.68
N LYS A 354 11.18 12.00 -5.45
CA LYS A 354 10.50 13.09 -4.76
C LYS A 354 10.94 14.42 -5.35
N ILE A 355 10.02 15.36 -5.57
CA ILE A 355 10.37 16.72 -5.93
C ILE A 355 11.21 17.34 -4.80
N LYS A 356 12.41 17.79 -5.14
CA LYS A 356 13.40 18.29 -4.19
C LYS A 356 14.42 19.17 -4.91
N ARG A 357 15.00 20.13 -4.19
CA ARG A 357 16.23 20.80 -4.65
C ARG A 357 17.38 19.79 -4.61
N ASP A 358 17.92 19.47 -5.76
CA ASP A 358 19.07 18.61 -5.94
C ASP A 358 19.66 18.80 -7.36
N ASN A 359 20.97 18.54 -7.54
CA ASN A 359 21.63 18.71 -8.83
C ASN A 359 21.10 17.77 -9.93
N ASN A 360 20.50 16.66 -9.55
CA ASN A 360 19.87 15.70 -10.46
C ASN A 360 18.35 15.90 -10.58
N ARG A 361 17.75 16.81 -9.81
CA ARG A 361 16.28 17.06 -9.77
C ARG A 361 15.99 18.53 -10.10
N ILE A 362 15.62 19.38 -9.15
CA ILE A 362 15.56 20.82 -9.36
C ILE A 362 16.97 21.37 -9.11
N ASP A 363 17.72 21.56 -10.21
CA ASP A 363 19.11 21.99 -10.18
C ASP A 363 19.20 23.52 -10.04
N ILE A 364 19.04 23.98 -8.81
CA ILE A 364 19.22 25.36 -8.39
C ILE A 364 20.19 25.45 -7.21
N SER A 365 20.72 26.64 -6.97
CA SER A 365 21.63 26.91 -5.87
C SER A 365 21.05 26.47 -4.52
N LYS A 366 21.94 26.00 -3.63
CA LYS A 366 21.58 25.80 -2.24
C LYS A 366 21.40 27.16 -1.58
N LEU A 367 20.42 27.28 -0.69
CA LEU A 367 20.19 28.45 0.16
C LEU A 367 20.26 28.03 1.61
N ASN A 368 21.31 28.48 2.31
CA ASN A 368 21.49 28.20 3.73
C ASN A 368 20.89 29.33 4.59
N PRO A 369 20.53 29.08 5.86
CA PRO A 369 19.93 30.09 6.74
C PRO A 369 20.80 31.33 7.01
N ASP A 370 22.12 31.25 6.81
CA ASP A 370 23.07 32.35 6.97
C ASP A 370 23.30 33.18 5.68
N GLU A 371 22.71 32.77 4.56
CA GLU A 371 22.77 33.48 3.26
C GLU A 371 21.64 34.52 3.19
N ILE A 372 21.88 35.70 3.80
CA ILE A 372 20.86 36.73 4.03
C ILE A 372 21.18 38.07 3.31
N GLU A 373 22.22 38.15 2.50
CA GLU A 373 22.59 39.36 1.75
C GLU A 373 23.28 39.03 0.42
N GLY A 374 23.29 40.01 -0.49
CA GLY A 374 23.95 39.90 -1.79
C GLY A 374 23.34 38.84 -2.70
N ASP A 375 24.13 38.32 -3.63
CA ASP A 375 23.67 37.31 -4.60
C ASP A 375 23.22 36.01 -3.93
N ASP A 376 23.81 35.66 -2.79
CA ASP A 376 23.46 34.42 -2.07
C ASP A 376 22.02 34.45 -1.55
N LEU A 377 21.50 35.62 -1.14
CA LEU A 377 20.09 35.78 -0.75
C LEU A 377 19.11 35.56 -1.93
N THR A 378 19.55 35.82 -3.15
CA THR A 378 18.64 35.98 -4.31
C THR A 378 18.13 34.69 -4.89
N GLY A 379 18.65 33.52 -4.49
CA GLY A 379 18.21 32.28 -5.13
C GLY A 379 18.45 31.03 -4.36
N GLY A 380 17.88 30.00 -4.94
CA GLY A 380 17.58 28.72 -4.40
C GLY A 380 16.19 28.65 -3.77
N TYR A 381 15.15 29.13 -4.43
CA TYR A 381 13.77 29.06 -3.95
C TYR A 381 12.92 28.13 -4.81
N VAL A 382 12.10 27.29 -4.16
CA VAL A 382 11.03 26.54 -4.79
C VAL A 382 9.73 26.85 -4.07
N LEU A 383 8.75 27.34 -4.79
CA LEU A 383 7.39 27.62 -4.29
C LEU A 383 6.42 26.64 -4.92
N LYS A 384 5.30 26.37 -4.21
CA LYS A 384 4.22 25.52 -4.74
C LYS A 384 2.85 26.14 -4.48
N PHE A 385 1.94 25.89 -5.41
CA PHE A 385 0.50 26.06 -5.21
C PHE A 385 -0.08 24.71 -4.81
N ASP A 386 -0.69 24.66 -3.62
CA ASP A 386 -1.25 23.42 -3.06
C ASP A 386 -2.21 23.78 -1.92
N TRP A 387 -2.85 22.76 -1.30
CA TRP A 387 -3.67 22.98 -0.12
C TRP A 387 -2.84 23.61 1.00
N TYR A 388 -3.38 24.72 1.57
CA TYR A 388 -2.68 25.49 2.60
C TYR A 388 -2.58 24.78 3.97
N TYR A 389 -3.47 23.81 4.23
CA TYR A 389 -3.66 23.26 5.57
C TYR A 389 -3.19 21.82 5.75
N THR A 390 -2.43 21.26 4.84
CA THR A 390 -2.03 19.84 4.89
C THR A 390 -0.50 19.66 4.97
N GLY A 391 -0.04 19.06 6.08
CA GLY A 391 1.33 18.56 6.24
C GLY A 391 2.42 19.63 6.04
N ASP A 392 3.29 19.40 5.10
CA ASP A 392 4.46 20.25 4.79
C ASP A 392 4.13 21.69 4.33
N ASN A 393 2.85 22.05 4.18
CA ASN A 393 2.38 23.35 3.70
C ASN A 393 2.18 24.40 4.81
N LEU A 394 2.86 24.28 5.92
CA LEU A 394 2.74 25.18 7.07
C LEU A 394 3.60 26.45 6.94
N GLY A 395 3.70 27.04 5.77
CA GLY A 395 4.42 28.29 5.59
C GLY A 395 4.35 28.79 4.16
N GLY A 396 4.26 30.10 4.01
CA GLY A 396 4.11 30.75 2.72
C GLY A 396 3.52 32.13 2.88
N PHE A 397 3.12 32.75 1.77
CA PHE A 397 2.49 34.08 1.73
C PHE A 397 1.38 34.10 0.68
N GLU A 398 0.43 35.02 0.85
CA GLU A 398 -0.69 35.19 -0.08
C GLU A 398 -0.31 36.20 -1.18
N SER A 399 -0.77 35.96 -2.41
CA SER A 399 -0.77 36.94 -3.48
C SER A 399 -1.55 38.20 -3.07
N GLU A 400 -1.03 39.39 -3.42
CA GLU A 400 -1.74 40.63 -3.15
C GLU A 400 -2.98 40.83 -4.03
N TYR A 401 -3.12 40.05 -5.12
CA TYR A 401 -4.14 40.29 -6.14
C TYR A 401 -5.28 39.28 -6.14
N ASP A 402 -4.98 38.00 -5.98
CA ASP A 402 -5.99 36.93 -6.14
C ASP A 402 -6.19 36.06 -4.89
N GLY A 403 -5.36 36.26 -3.85
CA GLY A 403 -5.42 35.51 -2.59
C GLY A 403 -4.94 34.08 -2.69
N ASN A 404 -4.33 33.66 -3.79
CA ASN A 404 -3.65 32.38 -3.87
C ASN A 404 -2.43 32.35 -2.95
N THR A 405 -2.11 31.18 -2.40
CA THR A 405 -0.98 31.04 -1.48
C THR A 405 0.22 30.48 -2.20
N TYR A 406 1.34 31.17 -2.09
CA TYR A 406 2.67 30.68 -2.45
C TYR A 406 3.26 29.95 -1.24
N ASN A 407 3.21 28.60 -1.25
CA ASN A 407 3.75 27.79 -0.16
C ASN A 407 5.25 27.58 -0.35
N TYR A 408 6.05 27.69 0.72
CA TYR A 408 7.47 27.36 0.68
C TYR A 408 7.66 25.85 0.53
N HIS A 409 8.35 25.41 -0.52
CA HIS A 409 8.79 24.04 -0.71
C HIS A 409 10.28 23.89 -0.42
N TYR A 410 11.10 24.85 -0.88
CA TYR A 410 12.51 24.97 -0.54
C TYR A 410 12.91 26.46 -0.51
N PRO A 411 13.61 26.94 0.53
CA PRO A 411 13.83 26.22 1.80
C PRO A 411 12.52 25.78 2.45
N LYS A 412 12.60 24.78 3.36
CA LYS A 412 11.40 24.35 4.11
C LYS A 412 10.92 25.48 5.03
N PRO A 413 9.61 25.51 5.40
CA PRO A 413 9.10 26.50 6.36
C PRO A 413 9.84 26.54 7.70
N SER A 414 10.47 25.43 8.11
CA SER A 414 11.29 25.35 9.33
C SER A 414 12.69 25.96 9.18
N ASP A 415 13.16 26.11 7.95
CA ASP A 415 14.56 26.41 7.63
C ASP A 415 14.74 27.81 7.02
N ILE A 416 13.69 28.35 6.39
CA ILE A 416 13.69 29.71 5.80
C ILE A 416 13.73 30.77 6.91
N VAL A 417 14.53 31.82 6.71
CA VAL A 417 14.69 32.91 7.67
C VAL A 417 14.00 34.19 7.18
N PRO A 418 13.67 35.16 8.07
CA PRO A 418 12.86 36.34 7.72
C PRO A 418 13.39 37.16 6.53
N GLU A 419 14.71 37.29 6.39
CA GLU A 419 15.33 38.03 5.28
C GLU A 419 15.09 37.33 3.92
N GLN A 420 15.11 35.99 3.93
CA GLN A 420 14.83 35.15 2.76
C GLN A 420 13.34 35.17 2.41
N GLU A 421 12.46 35.12 3.42
CA GLU A 421 11.01 35.29 3.24
C GLU A 421 10.69 36.66 2.62
N GLU A 422 11.23 37.73 3.18
CA GLU A 422 11.03 39.12 2.68
C GLU A 422 11.52 39.26 1.23
N TYR A 423 12.68 38.69 0.91
CA TYR A 423 13.21 38.75 -0.46
C TYR A 423 12.29 38.06 -1.47
N ILE A 424 11.95 36.78 -1.24
CA ILE A 424 11.17 36.04 -2.26
C ILE A 424 9.74 36.56 -2.36
N GLN A 425 9.13 37.00 -1.25
CA GLN A 425 7.83 37.64 -1.25
C GLN A 425 7.83 38.93 -2.07
N ASN A 426 8.78 39.83 -1.83
CA ASN A 426 8.93 41.08 -2.61
C ASN A 426 9.20 40.82 -4.09
N TYR A 427 10.00 39.78 -4.40
CA TYR A 427 10.28 39.39 -5.78
C TYR A 427 9.01 38.94 -6.52
N ILE A 428 8.17 38.14 -5.87
CA ILE A 428 6.90 37.68 -6.44
C ILE A 428 5.91 38.84 -6.59
N PHE A 429 5.81 39.73 -5.61
CA PHE A 429 4.95 40.92 -5.72
C PHE A 429 5.38 41.87 -6.86
N GLU A 430 6.68 42.07 -7.05
CA GLU A 430 7.21 42.83 -8.22
C GLU A 430 6.82 42.14 -9.53
N PHE A 431 6.90 40.81 -9.60
CA PHE A 431 6.46 40.06 -10.78
C PHE A 431 4.97 40.24 -11.04
N GLU A 432 4.12 40.14 -10.00
CA GLU A 432 2.66 40.36 -10.10
C GLU A 432 2.34 41.78 -10.54
N ASP A 433 3.03 42.81 -10.01
CA ASP A 433 2.89 44.21 -10.41
C ASP A 433 3.22 44.40 -11.89
N ILE A 434 4.31 43.82 -12.36
CA ILE A 434 4.70 43.85 -13.78
C ILE A 434 3.63 43.21 -14.66
N MET A 435 3.11 42.06 -14.26
CA MET A 435 2.05 41.35 -15.02
C MET A 435 0.77 42.19 -15.16
N LEU A 436 0.49 43.06 -14.21
CA LEU A 436 -0.70 43.94 -14.19
C LEU A 436 -0.43 45.31 -14.82
N SER A 437 0.82 45.65 -15.16
CA SER A 437 1.19 46.95 -15.77
C SER A 437 0.77 47.02 -17.22
N ASP A 438 0.62 48.26 -17.72
CA ASP A 438 0.34 48.53 -19.16
C ASP A 438 1.48 48.03 -20.08
N ASP A 439 2.69 47.98 -19.57
CA ASP A 439 3.91 47.60 -20.28
C ASP A 439 4.32 46.14 -20.05
N TYR A 440 3.41 45.26 -19.57
CA TYR A 440 3.72 43.89 -19.18
C TYR A 440 4.43 43.07 -20.28
N THR A 441 4.24 43.36 -21.55
CA THR A 441 4.87 42.66 -22.69
C THR A 441 6.19 43.26 -23.16
N ASN A 442 6.68 44.30 -22.50
CA ASN A 442 7.92 44.95 -22.89
C ASN A 442 9.14 44.06 -22.57
N ASP A 443 9.98 43.79 -23.57
CA ASP A 443 11.15 42.93 -23.43
C ASP A 443 12.18 43.39 -22.38
N LEU A 444 12.17 44.68 -22.02
CA LEU A 444 13.16 45.29 -21.10
C LEU A 444 12.60 45.57 -19.70
N THR A 445 11.30 45.65 -19.55
CA THR A 445 10.65 46.05 -18.28
C THR A 445 9.44 45.20 -17.94
N GLY A 446 8.99 44.32 -18.83
CA GLY A 446 7.84 43.45 -18.66
C GLY A 446 8.21 42.06 -18.15
N TYR A 447 7.25 41.15 -18.18
CA TYR A 447 7.40 39.80 -17.68
C TYR A 447 8.61 39.00 -18.22
N PRO A 448 9.13 39.25 -19.47
CA PRO A 448 10.28 38.48 -19.95
C PRO A 448 11.56 38.70 -19.13
N THR A 449 11.61 39.74 -18.31
CA THR A 449 12.76 40.02 -17.42
C THR A 449 12.74 39.19 -16.15
N MET A 450 11.57 38.72 -15.73
CA MET A 450 11.37 37.98 -14.49
C MET A 450 10.82 36.55 -14.69
N MET A 451 10.47 36.17 -15.91
CA MET A 451 9.82 34.90 -16.23
C MET A 451 10.58 34.17 -17.34
N ASN A 452 10.94 32.92 -17.09
CA ASN A 452 11.43 32.03 -18.14
C ASN A 452 10.24 31.56 -19.00
N VAL A 453 9.93 32.37 -20.02
CA VAL A 453 8.72 32.22 -20.86
C VAL A 453 8.62 30.83 -21.46
N GLU A 454 9.73 30.25 -21.92
CA GLU A 454 9.73 28.90 -22.51
C GLU A 454 9.27 27.84 -21.52
N SER A 455 9.70 27.91 -20.25
CA SER A 455 9.28 26.96 -19.23
C SER A 455 7.77 27.02 -18.94
N PHE A 456 7.20 28.23 -18.94
CA PHE A 456 5.75 28.39 -18.76
C PHE A 456 4.96 27.92 -19.97
N VAL A 457 5.45 28.13 -21.19
CA VAL A 457 4.81 27.59 -22.41
C VAL A 457 4.82 26.08 -22.38
N ASP A 458 5.95 25.45 -22.07
CA ASP A 458 6.07 23.98 -21.98
C ASP A 458 5.18 23.42 -20.86
N PHE A 459 5.16 24.09 -19.69
CA PHE A 459 4.30 23.72 -18.58
C PHE A 459 2.81 23.74 -18.97
N ILE A 460 2.36 24.85 -19.59
CA ILE A 460 0.98 25.01 -20.07
C ILE A 460 0.65 23.91 -21.11
N LEU A 461 1.54 23.67 -22.07
CA LEU A 461 1.31 22.66 -23.10
C LEU A 461 1.15 21.24 -22.51
N LEU A 462 1.93 20.88 -21.49
CA LEU A 462 1.81 19.59 -20.81
C LEU A 462 0.50 19.49 -20.01
N GLN A 463 0.10 20.57 -19.31
CA GLN A 463 -1.18 20.61 -18.56
C GLN A 463 -2.38 20.47 -19.50
N GLU A 464 -2.39 21.24 -20.62
CA GLU A 464 -3.48 21.23 -21.60
C GLU A 464 -3.52 19.91 -22.40
N LEU A 465 -2.37 19.35 -22.76
CA LEU A 465 -2.28 18.04 -23.42
C LEU A 465 -2.93 16.94 -22.56
N ALA A 466 -2.63 16.95 -21.28
CA ALA A 466 -3.16 16.00 -20.33
C ALA A 466 -4.59 16.32 -19.87
N LYS A 467 -5.10 17.53 -20.12
CA LYS A 467 -6.35 18.04 -19.51
C LYS A 467 -6.35 17.81 -18.00
N ASN A 468 -5.29 18.25 -17.32
CA ASN A 468 -5.17 18.04 -15.89
C ASN A 468 -6.15 18.95 -15.15
N VAL A 469 -7.12 18.38 -14.46
CA VAL A 469 -8.22 19.10 -13.77
C VAL A 469 -7.74 19.91 -12.57
N ASP A 470 -6.59 19.58 -12.01
CA ASP A 470 -5.96 20.28 -10.89
C ASP A 470 -4.88 21.27 -11.33
N ALA A 471 -4.68 21.40 -12.65
CA ALA A 471 -3.70 22.31 -13.22
C ALA A 471 -3.81 23.74 -12.66
N TYR A 472 -2.66 24.37 -12.47
CA TYR A 472 -2.48 25.77 -12.05
C TYR A 472 -2.88 26.11 -10.61
N ARG A 473 -3.61 25.25 -9.91
CA ARG A 473 -4.10 25.51 -8.55
C ARG A 473 -3.58 24.54 -7.48
N LEU A 474 -3.28 23.31 -7.85
CA LEU A 474 -2.76 22.27 -6.95
C LEU A 474 -1.54 21.62 -7.56
N SER A 475 -0.65 21.11 -6.72
CA SER A 475 0.54 20.37 -7.15
C SER A 475 1.36 21.11 -8.26
N THR A 476 1.32 22.43 -8.24
CA THR A 476 1.98 23.29 -9.20
C THR A 476 3.21 23.93 -8.58
N TYR A 477 4.35 23.81 -9.25
CA TYR A 477 5.64 24.27 -8.73
C TYR A 477 6.22 25.36 -9.64
N ILE A 478 6.90 26.30 -8.99
CA ILE A 478 7.77 27.29 -9.63
C ILE A 478 9.06 27.40 -8.82
N TYR A 479 10.15 27.74 -9.49
CA TYR A 479 11.42 27.92 -8.80
C TYR A 479 12.24 29.09 -9.39
N LYS A 480 13.16 29.61 -8.58
CA LYS A 480 14.05 30.69 -8.90
C LYS A 480 15.46 30.42 -8.41
N ASP A 481 16.45 30.57 -9.26
CA ASP A 481 17.86 30.50 -8.88
C ASP A 481 18.44 31.89 -8.54
N LYS A 482 19.72 31.96 -8.20
CA LYS A 482 20.44 33.19 -7.94
C LYS A 482 20.39 34.14 -9.14
N GLU A 483 20.36 35.45 -8.87
CA GLU A 483 20.37 36.50 -9.94
C GLU A 483 21.57 36.37 -10.87
N SER A 484 22.72 35.97 -10.37
CA SER A 484 23.93 35.72 -11.16
C SER A 484 23.82 34.51 -12.09
N ILE A 485 22.85 33.62 -11.91
CA ILE A 485 22.63 32.39 -12.71
C ILE A 485 21.43 32.60 -13.65
N ASP A 486 20.24 32.69 -13.11
CA ASP A 486 19.01 33.06 -13.83
C ASP A 486 18.04 33.75 -12.87
N ASN A 487 17.85 35.05 -13.04
CA ASN A 487 16.94 35.84 -12.20
C ASN A 487 15.46 35.51 -12.42
N ARG A 488 15.13 34.69 -13.40
CA ARG A 488 13.73 34.46 -13.80
C ARG A 488 13.09 33.31 -13.07
N ILE A 489 11.79 33.45 -12.77
CA ILE A 489 10.96 32.36 -12.31
C ILE A 489 10.83 31.33 -13.43
N THR A 490 11.03 30.07 -13.11
CA THR A 490 10.86 28.93 -13.99
C THR A 490 9.66 28.08 -13.52
N ALA A 491 8.76 27.71 -14.44
CA ALA A 491 7.63 26.84 -14.16
C ALA A 491 8.04 25.35 -14.13
N GLY A 492 7.46 24.60 -13.21
CA GLY A 492 7.73 23.17 -13.02
C GLY A 492 8.51 22.90 -11.73
N PRO A 493 8.86 21.62 -11.50
CA PRO A 493 8.45 20.44 -12.28
C PRO A 493 6.96 20.17 -12.24
N ILE A 494 6.45 19.43 -13.22
CA ILE A 494 5.07 18.96 -13.23
C ILE A 494 4.87 17.85 -12.20
N TRP A 495 3.65 17.76 -11.62
CA TRP A 495 3.31 16.77 -10.61
C TRP A 495 1.82 16.45 -10.62
N ASP A 496 1.45 15.18 -10.25
CA ASP A 496 0.10 14.74 -9.95
C ASP A 496 -0.90 14.80 -11.11
N PHE A 497 -0.69 13.95 -12.12
CA PHE A 497 -1.52 13.85 -13.33
C PHE A 497 -2.43 12.62 -13.34
N ASN A 498 -2.64 11.97 -12.20
CA ASN A 498 -3.48 10.79 -12.07
C ASN A 498 -4.94 11.04 -12.50
N HIS A 499 -5.43 12.27 -12.37
CA HIS A 499 -6.75 12.72 -12.85
C HIS A 499 -6.75 13.30 -14.27
N GLY A 500 -5.59 13.41 -14.92
CA GLY A 500 -5.47 13.83 -16.29
C GLY A 500 -5.96 12.81 -17.33
N PHE A 501 -5.87 13.16 -18.62
CA PHE A 501 -6.23 12.29 -19.75
C PHE A 501 -7.66 11.71 -19.65
N GLY A 502 -8.60 12.50 -19.14
CA GLY A 502 -9.99 12.10 -19.00
C GLY A 502 -10.28 11.09 -17.88
N ASN A 503 -9.40 10.98 -16.88
CA ASN A 503 -9.59 10.10 -15.71
C ASN A 503 -10.30 10.83 -14.56
N CYS A 504 -11.16 11.76 -14.86
CA CYS A 504 -11.91 12.52 -13.87
C CYS A 504 -13.32 12.78 -14.39
N ASP A 505 -14.29 12.83 -13.49
CA ASP A 505 -15.71 13.12 -13.77
C ASP A 505 -16.15 14.53 -13.31
N TYR A 506 -15.19 15.38 -12.96
CA TYR A 506 -15.39 16.79 -12.59
C TYR A 506 -14.41 17.70 -13.35
N GLY A 507 -14.66 19.02 -13.34
CA GLY A 507 -13.73 20.00 -13.94
C GLY A 507 -13.86 20.13 -15.46
N GLU A 508 -15.05 19.90 -16.05
CA GLU A 508 -15.33 20.15 -17.48
C GLU A 508 -15.45 21.65 -17.79
#